data_9a3fec071925156198482aa2349e63e5
#
_entry.id   9a3fec071925156198482aa2349e63e5
#
_cell.length_a   1.000
_cell.length_b   1.000
_cell.length_c   1.000
_cell.angle_alpha   90.00
_cell.angle_beta   90.00
_cell.angle_gamma   90.00
#
_symmetry.space_group_name_H-M   'P 1'
#
loop_
_entity.id
_entity.type
_entity.pdbx_description
1 polymer ?
#
loop_
_entity_poly.entity_id
_entity_poly.type
_entity_poly.pdbx_seq_one_letter_code
_entity_poly.pdbx_strand_id
1 'polypeptide(L)'
;MMINTAVLLIFDFNTNVCIVSQKDLDFSSDVVYEYVSKRLNRIIGDAAQKTGVFYATSAFQMKLQALVDGTLTFDDLASQIARELYQLVSHCDEPESTDLLVIDFQDDDDVRNLGILMLDNKTAYTHQILDDEGTVYNKLIKHYAILPGTAQKAEAYALIRLNDFSIHFVDKKRKMDGEDVYLLPDKLLQCTSVISSKEAVKVVSKIAEKVAEEHGASTVEALSKAKTYLVENAETADSFSPQDLGSDVFGDSPVLQREFEEQVKEAKLPEAVAIEKEYAQKAGRSHKIKTDTGIEITFPSEYIENTDFIQFINNPDGTLSIELKNIGKIVNK
;
A
#
# COMPACT_ATOMS: atom_id res chain seq x y z
N MET A 1 -19.92 0.54 -4.43
CA MET A 1 -19.28 1.89 -4.26
C MET A 1 -19.94 2.90 -5.21
N MET A 2 -20.31 4.09 -4.73
CA MET A 2 -20.91 5.18 -5.51
C MET A 2 -20.12 6.49 -5.27
N ILE A 3 -19.68 7.16 -6.32
CA ILE A 3 -18.99 8.45 -6.22
C ILE A 3 -20.06 9.55 -6.19
N ASN A 4 -20.08 10.38 -5.14
CA ASN A 4 -21.00 11.50 -5.01
C ASN A 4 -20.46 12.72 -5.76
N THR A 5 -19.21 13.09 -5.49
CA THR A 5 -18.53 14.21 -6.14
C THR A 5 -17.01 14.06 -5.99
N ALA A 6 -16.22 14.73 -6.83
CA ALA A 6 -14.79 14.85 -6.69
C ALA A 6 -14.27 16.13 -7.30
N VAL A 7 -13.16 16.64 -6.76
CA VAL A 7 -12.48 17.83 -7.26
C VAL A 7 -10.99 17.52 -7.47
N LEU A 8 -10.43 18.03 -8.57
CA LEU A 8 -9.02 17.94 -8.89
C LEU A 8 -8.37 19.32 -8.68
N LEU A 9 -7.30 19.32 -7.89
CA LEU A 9 -6.54 20.52 -7.52
C LEU A 9 -5.08 20.31 -7.93
N ILE A 10 -4.39 21.36 -8.37
CA ILE A 10 -3.08 21.24 -9.00
C ILE A 10 -2.03 21.96 -8.16
N PHE A 11 -0.95 21.25 -7.84
CA PHE A 11 0.23 21.79 -7.18
C PHE A 11 1.41 21.79 -8.18
N ASP A 12 1.71 22.94 -8.74
CA ASP A 12 2.84 23.09 -9.66
C ASP A 12 3.99 23.83 -8.98
N PHE A 13 4.98 23.09 -8.54
CA PHE A 13 6.19 23.63 -7.91
C PHE A 13 7.24 24.12 -8.92
N ASN A 14 7.06 23.88 -10.23
CA ASN A 14 7.91 24.47 -11.26
C ASN A 14 7.57 25.95 -11.47
N THR A 15 6.28 26.30 -11.32
CA THR A 15 5.78 27.68 -11.44
C THR A 15 5.35 28.27 -10.10
N ASN A 16 5.44 27.53 -9.00
CA ASN A 16 4.98 27.90 -7.66
C ASN A 16 3.51 28.31 -7.63
N VAL A 17 2.64 27.51 -8.26
CA VAL A 17 1.21 27.79 -8.35
C VAL A 17 0.42 26.67 -7.70
N CYS A 18 -0.55 27.04 -6.85
CA CYS A 18 -1.60 26.18 -6.34
C CYS A 18 -2.93 26.56 -7.02
N ILE A 19 -3.46 25.68 -7.87
CA ILE A 19 -4.74 25.91 -8.54
C ILE A 19 -5.83 25.14 -7.80
N VAL A 20 -6.72 25.87 -7.15
CA VAL A 20 -7.90 25.32 -6.48
C VAL A 20 -9.07 25.42 -7.43
N SER A 21 -9.56 24.28 -7.93
CA SER A 21 -10.73 24.23 -8.81
C SER A 21 -11.97 24.76 -8.08
N GLN A 22 -12.80 25.49 -8.81
CA GLN A 22 -14.08 26.00 -8.34
C GLN A 22 -15.26 25.16 -8.85
N LYS A 23 -14.97 24.03 -9.50
CA LYS A 23 -15.99 23.10 -10.01
C LYS A 23 -15.54 21.67 -9.81
N ASP A 24 -16.52 20.83 -9.54
CA ASP A 24 -16.36 19.39 -9.49
C ASP A 24 -15.99 18.81 -10.85
N LEU A 25 -15.43 17.61 -10.83
CA LEU A 25 -15.21 16.82 -12.02
C LEU A 25 -16.55 16.41 -12.64
N ASP A 26 -16.64 16.50 -13.96
CA ASP A 26 -17.85 16.13 -14.71
C ASP A 26 -17.92 14.61 -14.90
N PHE A 27 -18.70 13.95 -14.06
CA PHE A 27 -18.91 12.49 -14.12
C PHE A 27 -19.88 12.04 -15.25
N SER A 28 -20.43 12.94 -16.04
CA SER A 28 -21.09 12.57 -17.31
C SER A 28 -20.07 12.12 -18.37
N SER A 29 -18.80 12.44 -18.17
CA SER A 29 -17.68 11.96 -18.99
C SER A 29 -17.23 10.58 -18.53
N ASP A 30 -17.36 9.57 -19.40
CA ASP A 30 -16.89 8.19 -19.14
C ASP A 30 -15.40 8.15 -18.75
N VAL A 31 -14.57 8.99 -19.37
CA VAL A 31 -13.13 9.08 -19.10
C VAL A 31 -12.86 9.50 -17.66
N VAL A 32 -13.60 10.50 -17.17
CA VAL A 32 -13.46 11.01 -15.80
C VAL A 32 -13.94 9.96 -14.81
N TYR A 33 -15.14 9.41 -15.04
CA TYR A 33 -15.70 8.37 -14.18
C TYR A 33 -14.78 7.14 -14.11
N GLU A 34 -14.29 6.67 -15.25
CA GLU A 34 -13.37 5.52 -15.32
C GLU A 34 -12.06 5.79 -14.56
N TYR A 35 -11.49 6.98 -14.71
CA TYR A 35 -10.25 7.32 -14.03
C TYR A 35 -10.44 7.32 -12.51
N VAL A 36 -11.43 8.05 -12.01
CA VAL A 36 -11.64 8.20 -10.55
C VAL A 36 -12.06 6.87 -9.92
N SER A 37 -12.99 6.13 -10.53
CA SER A 37 -13.47 4.83 -10.03
C SER A 37 -12.35 3.79 -9.98
N LYS A 38 -11.52 3.69 -11.02
CA LYS A 38 -10.36 2.79 -11.02
C LYS A 38 -9.32 3.15 -9.96
N ARG A 39 -9.14 4.46 -9.70
CA ARG A 39 -8.24 4.91 -8.62
C ARG A 39 -8.77 4.49 -7.26
N LEU A 40 -10.04 4.73 -6.97
CA LEU A 40 -10.66 4.34 -5.70
C LEU A 40 -10.64 2.81 -5.51
N ASN A 41 -11.09 2.05 -6.50
CA ASN A 41 -11.10 0.57 -6.42
C ASN A 41 -9.72 -0.04 -6.16
N ARG A 42 -8.65 0.66 -6.55
CA ARG A 42 -7.29 0.17 -6.35
C ARG A 42 -6.76 0.43 -4.96
N ILE A 43 -7.28 1.41 -4.27
CA ILE A 43 -6.83 1.77 -2.92
C ILE A 43 -7.76 1.23 -1.83
N ILE A 44 -9.04 1.03 -2.11
CA ILE A 44 -9.95 0.35 -1.17
C ILE A 44 -9.45 -1.08 -0.94
N GLY A 45 -9.26 -1.47 0.33
CA GLY A 45 -8.76 -2.80 0.69
C GLY A 45 -7.28 -3.05 0.33
N ASP A 46 -6.46 -2.01 0.09
CA ASP A 46 -5.02 -2.21 -0.12
C ASP A 46 -4.35 -2.62 1.19
N ALA A 47 -3.81 -3.83 1.26
CA ALA A 47 -3.09 -4.37 2.41
C ALA A 47 -1.86 -3.53 2.86
N ALA A 48 -1.45 -2.55 2.05
CA ALA A 48 -0.42 -1.58 2.42
C ALA A 48 -0.95 -0.45 3.30
N GLN A 49 -2.27 -0.32 3.47
CA GLN A 49 -2.86 0.71 4.31
C GLN A 49 -2.47 0.52 5.77
N LYS A 50 -2.09 1.62 6.38
CA LYS A 50 -2.00 1.78 7.83
C LYS A 50 -3.33 2.30 8.34
N THR A 51 -3.66 2.01 9.57
CA THR A 51 -4.82 2.58 10.26
C THR A 51 -4.38 3.66 11.23
N GLY A 52 -5.25 4.62 11.48
CA GLY A 52 -5.01 5.70 12.42
C GLY A 52 -6.25 6.09 13.21
N VAL A 53 -5.99 6.73 14.35
CA VAL A 53 -7.00 7.39 15.18
C VAL A 53 -6.57 8.83 15.33
N PHE A 54 -7.47 9.77 15.11
CA PHE A 54 -7.18 11.18 15.28
C PHE A 54 -6.72 11.49 16.71
N TYR A 55 -5.71 12.34 16.85
CA TYR A 55 -5.41 12.91 18.16
C TYR A 55 -6.55 13.83 18.60
N ALA A 56 -6.82 13.89 19.90
CA ALA A 56 -7.87 14.73 20.47
C ALA A 56 -7.73 16.23 20.10
N THR A 57 -6.54 16.64 19.69
CA THR A 57 -6.20 17.99 19.24
C THR A 57 -6.26 18.17 17.73
N SER A 58 -6.67 17.16 16.97
CA SER A 58 -6.69 17.24 15.51
C SER A 58 -7.66 18.30 15.01
N ALA A 59 -7.12 19.34 14.39
CA ALA A 59 -7.92 20.35 13.70
C ALA A 59 -8.64 19.77 12.47
N PHE A 60 -8.06 18.73 11.86
CA PHE A 60 -8.67 18.08 10.70
C PHE A 60 -9.96 17.33 11.09
N GLN A 61 -9.96 16.62 12.22
CA GLN A 61 -11.17 15.96 12.72
C GLN A 61 -12.32 16.96 12.95
N MET A 62 -12.03 18.17 13.45
CA MET A 62 -13.04 19.22 13.62
C MET A 62 -13.63 19.68 12.27
N LYS A 63 -12.81 19.76 11.21
CA LYS A 63 -13.29 20.06 9.85
C LYS A 63 -14.20 18.95 9.30
N LEU A 64 -13.86 17.68 9.56
CA LEU A 64 -14.70 16.54 9.17
C LEU A 64 -16.05 16.56 9.92
N GLN A 65 -16.03 16.87 11.20
CA GLN A 65 -17.27 17.02 11.96
C GLN A 65 -18.15 18.14 11.38
N ALA A 66 -17.55 19.29 11.03
CA ALA A 66 -18.26 20.39 10.40
C ALA A 66 -18.85 20.01 9.01
N LEU A 67 -18.15 19.15 8.25
CA LEU A 67 -18.68 18.60 6.99
C LEU A 67 -19.89 17.68 7.26
N VAL A 68 -19.82 16.81 8.26
CA VAL A 68 -20.91 15.90 8.65
C VAL A 68 -22.12 16.69 9.14
N ASP A 69 -21.90 17.73 9.95
CA ASP A 69 -22.93 18.61 10.48
C ASP A 69 -23.50 19.58 9.43
N GLY A 70 -22.96 19.61 8.21
CA GLY A 70 -23.38 20.48 7.11
C GLY A 70 -23.03 21.95 7.31
N THR A 71 -22.14 22.30 8.25
CA THR A 71 -21.65 23.67 8.49
C THR A 71 -20.43 24.01 7.62
N LEU A 72 -19.78 23.01 7.02
CA LEU A 72 -18.72 23.14 6.02
C LEU A 72 -19.15 22.38 4.77
N THR A 73 -18.97 22.98 3.59
CA THR A 73 -19.23 22.28 2.33
C THR A 73 -18.07 21.41 1.92
N PHE A 74 -18.32 20.45 1.00
CA PHE A 74 -17.26 19.61 0.44
C PHE A 74 -16.21 20.45 -0.29
N ASP A 75 -16.64 21.44 -1.10
CA ASP A 75 -15.75 22.32 -1.88
C ASP A 75 -14.84 23.17 -0.98
N ASP A 76 -15.41 23.71 0.10
CA ASP A 76 -14.62 24.46 1.09
C ASP A 76 -13.61 23.58 1.79
N LEU A 77 -14.01 22.37 2.19
CA LEU A 77 -13.09 21.40 2.81
C LEU A 77 -11.96 21.02 1.84
N ALA A 78 -12.29 20.65 0.61
CA ALA A 78 -11.30 20.30 -0.42
C ALA A 78 -10.33 21.45 -0.69
N SER A 79 -10.85 22.69 -0.74
CA SER A 79 -10.03 23.90 -0.89
C SER A 79 -9.08 24.13 0.29
N GLN A 80 -9.53 23.87 1.53
CA GLN A 80 -8.70 23.97 2.73
C GLN A 80 -7.62 22.88 2.73
N ILE A 81 -7.98 21.63 2.41
CA ILE A 81 -7.04 20.52 2.28
C ILE A 81 -5.94 20.86 1.26
N ALA A 82 -6.33 21.38 0.09
CA ALA A 82 -5.38 21.70 -0.96
C ALA A 82 -4.37 22.77 -0.52
N ARG A 83 -4.84 23.86 0.09
CA ARG A 83 -3.96 24.94 0.55
C ARG A 83 -3.01 24.46 1.64
N GLU A 84 -3.51 23.65 2.58
CA GLU A 84 -2.70 23.11 3.67
C GLU A 84 -1.63 22.14 3.14
N LEU A 85 -2.02 21.19 2.28
CA LEU A 85 -1.08 20.25 1.67
C LEU A 85 -0.06 20.94 0.76
N TYR A 86 -0.49 21.96 -0.03
CA TYR A 86 0.44 22.75 -0.85
C TYR A 86 1.51 23.41 0.02
N GLN A 87 1.12 24.02 1.13
CA GLN A 87 2.06 24.61 2.08
C GLN A 87 3.00 23.56 2.68
N LEU A 88 2.47 22.42 3.10
CA LEU A 88 3.28 21.33 3.66
C LEU A 88 4.30 20.80 2.63
N VAL A 89 3.89 20.55 1.39
CA VAL A 89 4.80 20.10 0.32
C VAL A 89 5.83 21.19 0.00
N SER A 90 5.44 22.47 -0.01
CA SER A 90 6.38 23.57 -0.27
C SER A 90 7.49 23.72 0.76
N HIS A 91 7.30 23.21 1.98
CA HIS A 91 8.31 23.18 3.04
C HIS A 91 9.16 21.88 3.01
N CYS A 92 8.89 20.95 2.11
CA CYS A 92 9.78 19.81 1.93
C CYS A 92 11.08 20.24 1.26
N ASP A 93 12.18 19.56 1.58
CA ASP A 93 13.51 19.85 1.02
C ASP A 93 13.51 19.73 -0.52
N GLU A 94 12.71 18.81 -1.06
CA GLU A 94 12.52 18.59 -2.48
C GLU A 94 11.02 18.56 -2.80
N PRO A 95 10.37 19.71 -3.05
CA PRO A 95 8.97 19.75 -3.39
C PRO A 95 8.72 19.24 -4.81
N GLU A 96 7.85 18.24 -4.93
CA GLU A 96 7.47 17.63 -6.20
C GLU A 96 6.07 18.10 -6.64
N SER A 97 5.94 18.48 -7.92
CA SER A 97 4.62 18.80 -8.47
C SER A 97 3.70 17.60 -8.46
N THR A 98 2.51 17.79 -7.90
CA THR A 98 1.52 16.73 -7.69
C THR A 98 0.11 17.30 -7.86
N ASP A 99 -0.82 16.48 -8.33
CA ASP A 99 -2.22 16.84 -8.32
C ASP A 99 -2.88 16.21 -7.09
N LEU A 100 -3.84 16.92 -6.53
CA LEU A 100 -4.64 16.43 -5.41
C LEU A 100 -6.04 16.11 -5.90
N LEU A 101 -6.49 14.87 -5.71
CA LEU A 101 -7.85 14.44 -5.97
C LEU A 101 -8.56 14.22 -4.63
N VAL A 102 -9.58 15.03 -4.36
CA VAL A 102 -10.45 14.88 -3.19
C VAL A 102 -11.78 14.34 -3.66
N ILE A 103 -12.29 13.29 -2.99
CA ILE A 103 -13.45 12.51 -3.43
C ILE A 103 -14.39 12.30 -2.26
N ASP A 104 -15.67 12.56 -2.49
CA ASP A 104 -16.77 12.14 -1.62
C ASP A 104 -17.46 10.93 -2.25
N PHE A 105 -17.53 9.81 -1.54
CA PHE A 105 -18.11 8.59 -2.07
C PHE A 105 -18.77 7.75 -0.98
N GLN A 106 -19.66 6.84 -1.40
CA GLN A 106 -20.22 5.81 -0.53
C GLN A 106 -19.56 4.45 -0.86
N ASP A 107 -19.20 3.73 0.19
CA ASP A 107 -18.70 2.36 0.06
C ASP A 107 -19.84 1.36 -0.20
N ASP A 108 -19.55 0.05 -0.20
CA ASP A 108 -20.54 -0.99 -0.45
C ASP A 108 -21.49 -1.21 0.74
N ASP A 109 -21.18 -0.65 1.90
CA ASP A 109 -22.03 -0.61 3.11
C ASP A 109 -22.87 0.68 3.19
N ASP A 110 -22.94 1.47 2.10
CA ASP A 110 -23.60 2.78 2.03
C ASP A 110 -23.06 3.82 3.03
N VAL A 111 -21.84 3.63 3.54
CA VAL A 111 -21.19 4.60 4.42
C VAL A 111 -20.46 5.65 3.59
N ARG A 112 -20.72 6.93 3.94
CA ARG A 112 -20.05 8.07 3.29
C ARG A 112 -18.59 8.15 3.72
N ASN A 113 -17.71 8.32 2.76
CA ASN A 113 -16.27 8.39 2.92
C ASN A 113 -15.68 9.61 2.23
N LEU A 114 -14.58 10.13 2.79
CA LEU A 114 -13.72 11.12 2.16
C LEU A 114 -12.43 10.45 1.68
N GLY A 115 -12.14 10.56 0.39
CA GLY A 115 -10.86 10.15 -0.20
C GLY A 115 -9.98 11.37 -0.47
N ILE A 116 -8.70 11.29 -0.10
CA ILE A 116 -7.67 12.30 -0.36
C ILE A 116 -6.51 11.59 -1.05
N LEU A 117 -6.26 11.84 -2.34
CA LEU A 117 -5.23 11.17 -3.11
C LEU A 117 -4.24 12.17 -3.67
N MET A 118 -2.96 11.99 -3.36
CA MET A 118 -1.87 12.73 -3.99
C MET A 118 -1.42 11.96 -5.24
N LEU A 119 -1.44 12.62 -6.37
CA LEU A 119 -1.16 12.06 -7.70
C LEU A 119 0.12 12.69 -8.24
N ASP A 120 1.27 12.10 -7.94
CA ASP A 120 2.56 12.62 -8.36
C ASP A 120 2.65 12.70 -9.89
N ASN A 121 2.93 13.88 -10.41
CA ASN A 121 2.96 14.15 -11.83
C ASN A 121 4.13 13.43 -12.50
N LYS A 122 3.89 12.98 -13.73
CA LYS A 122 4.89 12.30 -14.56
C LYS A 122 5.16 13.09 -15.83
N THR A 123 6.34 12.86 -16.38
CA THR A 123 6.73 13.40 -17.67
C THR A 123 6.45 12.38 -18.77
N ALA A 124 5.80 12.81 -19.85
CA ALA A 124 5.60 12.01 -21.05
C ALA A 124 5.82 12.84 -22.33
N TYR A 125 5.98 12.16 -23.44
CA TYR A 125 6.11 12.78 -24.76
C TYR A 125 4.88 12.48 -25.59
N THR A 126 4.41 13.48 -26.35
CA THR A 126 3.38 13.33 -27.37
C THR A 126 3.84 14.01 -28.66
N HIS A 127 3.16 13.74 -29.75
CA HIS A 127 3.37 14.45 -31.02
C HIS A 127 2.22 15.43 -31.26
N GLN A 128 2.52 16.48 -32.00
CA GLN A 128 1.54 17.40 -32.56
C GLN A 128 1.76 17.49 -34.05
N ILE A 129 0.68 17.35 -34.82
CA ILE A 129 0.70 17.55 -36.24
C ILE A 129 0.44 19.05 -36.48
N LEU A 130 1.33 19.68 -37.20
CA LEU A 130 1.24 21.09 -37.58
C LEU A 130 1.21 21.19 -39.09
N ASP A 131 0.46 22.18 -39.58
CA ASP A 131 0.42 22.57 -40.99
C ASP A 131 0.88 24.02 -41.08
N ASP A 132 1.93 24.25 -41.85
CA ASP A 132 2.47 25.58 -42.13
C ASP A 132 2.46 25.81 -43.64
N GLU A 133 1.54 26.60 -44.09
CA GLU A 133 1.32 26.96 -45.49
C GLU A 133 1.25 25.75 -46.45
N GLY A 134 0.60 24.67 -46.02
CA GLY A 134 0.44 23.42 -46.78
C GLY A 134 1.58 22.43 -46.60
N THR A 135 2.54 22.72 -45.70
CA THR A 135 3.60 21.76 -45.31
C THR A 135 3.23 21.11 -43.98
N VAL A 136 2.85 19.83 -44.02
CA VAL A 136 2.52 19.06 -42.83
C VAL A 136 3.80 18.53 -42.19
N TYR A 137 3.99 18.80 -40.89
CA TYR A 137 5.12 18.25 -40.13
C TYR A 137 4.71 17.89 -38.70
N ASN A 138 5.50 16.98 -38.10
CA ASN A 138 5.25 16.47 -36.73
C ASN A 138 6.23 17.12 -35.77
N LYS A 139 5.72 17.66 -34.68
CA LYS A 139 6.49 18.19 -33.56
C LYS A 139 6.41 17.27 -32.34
N LEU A 140 7.56 17.00 -31.73
CA LEU A 140 7.62 16.30 -30.45
C LEU A 140 7.41 17.30 -29.32
N ILE A 141 6.42 17.02 -28.45
CA ILE A 141 6.10 17.84 -27.29
C ILE A 141 6.32 17.02 -26.02
N LYS A 142 6.97 17.63 -25.04
CA LYS A 142 7.14 17.07 -23.71
C LYS A 142 6.09 17.67 -22.78
N HIS A 143 5.24 16.81 -22.18
CA HIS A 143 4.33 17.17 -21.11
C HIS A 143 4.99 16.87 -19.77
N TYR A 144 4.97 17.84 -18.86
CA TYR A 144 5.58 17.75 -17.54
C TYR A 144 4.59 17.37 -16.43
N ALA A 145 3.28 17.46 -16.70
CA ALA A 145 2.20 17.23 -15.75
C ALA A 145 1.22 16.19 -16.31
N ILE A 146 1.67 14.95 -16.41
CA ILE A 146 0.81 13.82 -16.78
C ILE A 146 0.38 13.10 -15.51
N LEU A 147 -0.93 12.95 -15.33
CA LEU A 147 -1.49 12.15 -14.24
C LEU A 147 -1.02 10.70 -14.32
N PRO A 148 -0.72 10.07 -13.18
CA PRO A 148 -0.34 8.66 -13.17
C PRO A 148 -1.47 7.80 -13.73
N GLY A 149 -1.14 6.81 -14.57
CA GLY A 149 -2.11 5.88 -15.15
C GLY A 149 -2.85 5.05 -14.08
N THR A 150 -4.08 4.65 -14.34
CA THR A 150 -4.94 3.93 -13.38
C THR A 150 -4.35 2.60 -12.88
N ALA A 151 -3.41 1.99 -13.64
CA ALA A 151 -2.68 0.78 -13.23
C ALA A 151 -1.58 1.04 -12.19
N GLN A 152 -1.17 2.30 -11.98
CA GLN A 152 -0.13 2.67 -11.02
C GLN A 152 -0.74 2.86 -9.64
N LYS A 153 -0.05 2.39 -8.59
CA LYS A 153 -0.47 2.66 -7.21
C LYS A 153 -0.31 4.15 -6.89
N ALA A 154 -1.24 4.67 -6.08
CA ALA A 154 -1.04 5.95 -5.41
C ALA A 154 -0.02 5.73 -4.27
N GLU A 155 0.97 6.61 -4.15
CA GLU A 155 2.02 6.52 -3.13
C GLU A 155 1.65 7.24 -1.84
N ALA A 156 0.67 8.15 -1.91
CA ALA A 156 0.13 8.84 -0.75
C ALA A 156 -1.38 9.07 -0.94
N TYR A 157 -2.17 8.56 0.01
CA TYR A 157 -3.62 8.74 0.05
C TYR A 157 -4.16 8.48 1.45
N ALA A 158 -5.35 9.02 1.73
CA ALA A 158 -6.13 8.71 2.91
C ALA A 158 -7.60 8.45 2.53
N LEU A 159 -8.21 7.47 3.18
CA LEU A 159 -9.63 7.17 3.15
C LEU A 159 -10.16 7.32 4.57
N ILE A 160 -11.20 8.11 4.74
CA ILE A 160 -11.75 8.40 6.06
C ILE A 160 -13.26 8.15 6.01
N ARG A 161 -13.75 7.23 6.84
CA ARG A 161 -15.17 6.98 7.01
C ARG A 161 -15.78 8.11 7.84
N LEU A 162 -16.89 8.70 7.37
CA LEU A 162 -17.45 9.88 8.02
C LEU A 162 -18.42 9.55 9.16
N ASN A 163 -18.77 8.29 9.38
CA ASN A 163 -19.64 7.86 10.47
C ASN A 163 -18.90 7.63 11.80
N ASP A 164 -17.63 7.20 11.75
CA ASP A 164 -16.80 6.83 12.92
C ASP A 164 -15.42 7.47 12.91
N PHE A 165 -15.08 8.19 11.84
CA PHE A 165 -13.78 8.82 11.59
C PHE A 165 -12.60 7.83 11.58
N SER A 166 -12.85 6.56 11.27
CA SER A 166 -11.77 5.61 11.03
C SER A 166 -10.95 6.01 9.81
N ILE A 167 -9.62 5.88 9.94
CA ILE A 167 -8.66 6.34 8.95
C ILE A 167 -7.88 5.16 8.41
N HIS A 168 -7.84 5.05 7.07
CA HIS A 168 -6.96 4.15 6.33
C HIS A 168 -6.07 5.00 5.42
N PHE A 169 -4.76 4.82 5.46
CA PHE A 169 -3.86 5.65 4.67
C PHE A 169 -2.59 4.92 4.24
N VAL A 170 -2.01 5.40 3.16
CA VAL A 170 -0.63 5.14 2.74
C VAL A 170 0.03 6.50 2.59
N ASP A 171 1.27 6.64 3.03
CA ASP A 171 2.05 7.84 2.77
C ASP A 171 3.53 7.48 2.57
N LYS A 172 4.24 8.31 1.82
CA LYS A 172 5.68 8.19 1.59
C LYS A 172 6.42 9.14 2.51
N LYS A 173 7.61 8.71 2.94
CA LYS A 173 8.52 9.61 3.67
C LYS A 173 8.97 10.75 2.78
N ARG A 174 8.99 11.95 3.35
CA ARG A 174 9.58 13.13 2.75
C ARG A 174 10.57 13.76 3.72
N LYS A 175 11.49 14.56 3.21
CA LYS A 175 12.40 15.34 4.04
C LYS A 175 11.84 16.75 4.23
N MET A 176 11.85 17.23 5.48
CA MET A 176 11.49 18.60 5.86
C MET A 176 12.49 19.06 6.91
N ASP A 177 13.28 20.08 6.59
CA ASP A 177 14.40 20.52 7.42
C ASP A 177 15.40 19.40 7.76
N GLY A 178 15.60 18.46 6.82
CA GLY A 178 16.48 17.30 6.98
C GLY A 178 15.89 16.13 7.77
N GLU A 179 14.71 16.27 8.38
CA GLU A 179 14.03 15.21 9.12
C GLU A 179 13.02 14.44 8.26
N ASP A 180 12.88 13.14 8.54
CA ASP A 180 11.87 12.30 7.89
C ASP A 180 10.48 12.63 8.43
N VAL A 181 9.51 12.91 7.53
CA VAL A 181 8.14 13.26 7.87
C VAL A 181 7.15 12.56 6.94
N TYR A 182 6.00 12.21 7.49
CA TYR A 182 4.83 11.79 6.72
C TYR A 182 3.81 12.94 6.70
N LEU A 183 3.44 13.41 5.50
CA LEU A 183 2.57 14.60 5.39
C LEU A 183 1.13 14.30 5.82
N LEU A 184 0.59 13.16 5.41
CA LEU A 184 -0.81 12.84 5.70
C LEU A 184 -1.03 12.55 7.19
N PRO A 185 -0.42 11.53 7.83
CA PRO A 185 -0.73 11.24 9.23
C PRO A 185 -0.19 12.29 10.21
N ASP A 186 1.05 12.78 10.01
CA ASP A 186 1.72 13.61 11.03
C ASP A 186 1.29 15.07 10.96
N LYS A 187 1.04 15.59 9.75
CA LYS A 187 0.83 17.03 9.54
C LYS A 187 -0.63 17.36 9.23
N LEU A 188 -1.22 16.73 8.21
CA LEU A 188 -2.58 17.03 7.79
C LEU A 188 -3.63 16.43 8.74
N LEU A 189 -3.62 15.11 8.90
CA LEU A 189 -4.65 14.40 9.67
C LEU A 189 -4.43 14.52 11.18
N GLN A 190 -3.17 14.58 11.61
CA GLN A 190 -2.79 14.56 13.02
C GLN A 190 -3.37 13.33 13.73
N CYS A 191 -2.93 12.15 13.28
CA CYS A 191 -3.42 10.87 13.74
C CYS A 191 -2.27 9.91 14.10
N THR A 192 -2.61 8.85 14.83
CA THR A 192 -1.70 7.72 15.08
C THR A 192 -1.43 6.96 13.79
N SER A 193 -0.38 6.13 13.79
CA SER A 193 -0.05 5.25 12.67
C SER A 193 0.16 3.84 13.19
N VAL A 194 -0.74 2.92 12.84
CA VAL A 194 -0.64 1.50 13.15
C VAL A 194 -0.12 0.78 11.91
N ILE A 195 0.78 -0.19 12.13
CA ILE A 195 1.42 -0.95 11.06
C ILE A 195 0.40 -1.61 10.11
N SER A 196 0.69 -1.62 8.82
CA SER A 196 -0.17 -2.29 7.83
C SER A 196 -0.02 -3.81 7.88
N SER A 197 -1.05 -4.54 7.44
CA SER A 197 -1.02 -6.01 7.29
C SER A 197 0.19 -6.47 6.49
N LYS A 198 0.44 -5.83 5.35
CA LYS A 198 1.57 -6.14 4.48
C LYS A 198 2.93 -5.93 5.15
N GLU A 199 3.07 -4.85 5.91
CA GLU A 199 4.31 -4.55 6.63
C GLU A 199 4.51 -5.52 7.80
N ALA A 200 3.46 -5.81 8.57
CA ALA A 200 3.50 -6.76 9.66
C ALA A 200 3.85 -8.19 9.18
N VAL A 201 3.19 -8.67 8.13
CA VAL A 201 3.52 -9.97 7.50
C VAL A 201 4.99 -10.02 7.06
N LYS A 202 5.49 -8.94 6.47
CA LYS A 202 6.91 -8.87 6.08
C LYS A 202 7.85 -8.92 7.28
N VAL A 203 7.50 -8.26 8.38
CA VAL A 203 8.30 -8.25 9.61
C VAL A 203 8.31 -9.64 10.25
N VAL A 204 7.15 -10.26 10.48
CA VAL A 204 7.09 -11.59 11.09
C VAL A 204 7.77 -12.65 10.22
N SER A 205 7.64 -12.58 8.90
CA SER A 205 8.33 -13.49 7.98
C SER A 205 9.85 -13.36 8.08
N LYS A 206 10.37 -12.13 8.16
CA LYS A 206 11.81 -11.89 8.34
C LYS A 206 12.32 -12.39 9.72
N ILE A 207 11.53 -12.22 10.77
CA ILE A 207 11.88 -12.74 12.09
C ILE A 207 11.92 -14.27 12.04
N ALA A 208 10.92 -14.92 11.43
CA ALA A 208 10.89 -16.37 11.29
C ALA A 208 12.10 -16.91 10.49
N GLU A 209 12.44 -16.24 9.39
CA GLU A 209 13.61 -16.58 8.57
C GLU A 209 14.90 -16.45 9.38
N LYS A 210 15.09 -15.33 10.08
CA LYS A 210 16.28 -15.06 10.88
C LYS A 210 16.45 -16.05 12.02
N VAL A 211 15.39 -16.31 12.80
CA VAL A 211 15.43 -17.30 13.91
C VAL A 211 15.74 -18.70 13.39
N ALA A 212 15.15 -19.10 12.26
CA ALA A 212 15.47 -20.40 11.66
C ALA A 212 16.95 -20.47 11.21
N GLU A 213 17.47 -19.44 10.57
CA GLU A 213 18.86 -19.37 10.08
C GLU A 213 19.87 -19.43 11.24
N GLU A 214 19.68 -18.62 12.30
CA GLU A 214 20.58 -18.55 13.46
C GLU A 214 20.68 -19.87 14.23
N HIS A 215 19.65 -20.72 14.14
CA HIS A 215 19.62 -22.03 14.81
C HIS A 215 19.79 -23.23 13.86
N GLY A 216 20.13 -22.99 12.59
CA GLY A 216 20.34 -24.06 11.61
C GLY A 216 19.07 -24.83 11.23
N ALA A 217 17.89 -24.25 11.47
CA ALA A 217 16.61 -24.78 11.02
C ALA A 217 16.32 -24.37 9.56
N SER A 218 15.37 -25.05 8.90
CA SER A 218 15.01 -24.76 7.53
C SER A 218 14.25 -23.43 7.44
N THR A 219 14.86 -22.41 6.84
CA THR A 219 14.21 -21.11 6.59
C THR A 219 13.00 -21.25 5.65
N VAL A 220 13.08 -22.15 4.68
CA VAL A 220 11.99 -22.41 3.72
C VAL A 220 10.77 -23.02 4.43
N GLU A 221 11.00 -23.97 5.34
CA GLU A 221 9.93 -24.58 6.14
C GLU A 221 9.30 -23.55 7.09
N ALA A 222 10.12 -22.76 7.79
CA ALA A 222 9.64 -21.71 8.68
C ALA A 222 8.76 -20.69 7.95
N LEU A 223 9.19 -20.23 6.76
CA LEU A 223 8.41 -19.33 5.93
C LEU A 223 7.12 -19.97 5.38
N SER A 224 7.15 -21.27 5.09
CA SER A 224 5.94 -21.99 4.67
C SER A 224 4.89 -22.03 5.77
N LYS A 225 5.27 -22.51 6.95
CA LYS A 225 4.40 -22.58 8.12
C LYS A 225 3.83 -21.19 8.46
N ALA A 226 4.67 -20.14 8.41
CA ALA A 226 4.20 -18.77 8.62
C ALA A 226 3.12 -18.35 7.60
N LYS A 227 3.27 -18.69 6.33
CA LYS A 227 2.27 -18.40 5.30
C LYS A 227 0.98 -19.20 5.48
N THR A 228 1.08 -20.46 5.82
CA THR A 228 -0.08 -21.33 6.11
C THR A 228 -0.89 -20.76 7.28
N TYR A 229 -0.23 -20.41 8.38
CA TYR A 229 -0.86 -19.75 9.52
C TYR A 229 -1.63 -18.48 9.12
N LEU A 230 -1.02 -17.62 8.29
CA LEU A 230 -1.66 -16.38 7.84
C LEU A 230 -2.91 -16.64 6.98
N VAL A 231 -2.88 -17.65 6.12
CA VAL A 231 -4.03 -18.02 5.28
C VAL A 231 -5.16 -18.58 6.13
N GLU A 232 -4.87 -19.51 7.05
CA GLU A 232 -5.85 -20.13 7.93
C GLU A 232 -6.52 -19.11 8.86
N ASN A 233 -5.72 -18.19 9.43
CA ASN A 233 -6.28 -17.12 10.26
C ASN A 233 -7.16 -16.16 9.45
N ALA A 234 -6.79 -15.81 8.23
CA ALA A 234 -7.61 -14.95 7.38
C ALA A 234 -8.92 -15.63 6.89
N GLU A 235 -9.04 -16.95 6.99
CA GLU A 235 -10.28 -17.67 6.69
C GLU A 235 -11.26 -17.68 7.87
N THR A 236 -10.75 -17.59 9.09
CA THR A 236 -11.51 -17.77 10.34
C THR A 236 -11.65 -16.48 11.14
N ALA A 237 -10.74 -15.54 10.95
CA ALA A 237 -10.69 -14.27 11.67
C ALA A 237 -10.19 -13.14 10.74
N ASP A 238 -10.56 -11.89 11.09
CA ASP A 238 -10.12 -10.69 10.36
C ASP A 238 -8.75 -10.18 10.84
N SER A 239 -8.05 -10.96 11.68
CA SER A 239 -6.75 -10.59 12.23
C SER A 239 -5.93 -11.82 12.59
N PHE A 240 -4.60 -11.65 12.66
CA PHE A 240 -3.68 -12.67 13.18
C PHE A 240 -2.86 -12.13 14.35
N SER A 241 -2.41 -13.03 15.22
CA SER A 241 -1.48 -12.72 16.29
C SER A 241 -0.04 -12.96 15.83
N PRO A 242 0.82 -11.91 15.79
CA PRO A 242 2.23 -12.10 15.49
C PRO A 242 2.95 -13.01 16.48
N GLN A 243 2.48 -13.08 17.73
CA GLN A 243 3.10 -13.93 18.77
C GLN A 243 2.72 -15.39 18.59
N ASP A 244 1.44 -15.69 18.33
CA ASP A 244 0.96 -17.07 18.16
C ASP A 244 1.54 -17.75 16.91
N LEU A 245 1.91 -16.95 15.90
CA LEU A 245 2.61 -17.45 14.71
C LEU A 245 3.90 -18.21 15.08
N GLY A 246 4.61 -17.77 16.11
CA GLY A 246 5.81 -18.47 16.58
C GLY A 246 5.55 -19.89 17.05
N SER A 247 4.40 -20.12 17.68
CA SER A 247 3.97 -21.45 18.12
C SER A 247 3.68 -22.40 16.96
N ASP A 248 3.07 -21.89 15.88
CA ASP A 248 2.79 -22.70 14.68
C ASP A 248 4.06 -22.98 13.86
N VAL A 249 4.94 -21.99 13.73
CA VAL A 249 6.17 -22.14 12.95
C VAL A 249 7.18 -23.03 13.66
N PHE A 250 7.35 -22.85 14.98
CA PHE A 250 8.40 -23.50 15.77
C PHE A 250 7.86 -24.43 16.86
N GLY A 251 6.68 -25.03 16.65
CA GLY A 251 5.96 -25.83 17.66
C GLY A 251 6.80 -26.93 18.32
N ASP A 252 7.77 -27.49 17.59
CA ASP A 252 8.63 -28.56 18.07
C ASP A 252 9.85 -28.05 18.87
N SER A 253 10.08 -26.74 18.95
CA SER A 253 11.25 -26.14 19.62
C SER A 253 10.90 -24.96 20.51
N PRO A 254 10.76 -25.18 21.85
CA PRO A 254 10.48 -24.10 22.79
C PRO A 254 11.54 -22.99 22.81
N VAL A 255 12.76 -23.30 22.39
CA VAL A 255 13.86 -22.32 22.31
C VAL A 255 13.60 -21.34 21.17
N LEU A 256 13.29 -21.84 19.97
CA LEU A 256 13.01 -21.02 18.80
C LEU A 256 11.72 -20.20 18.98
N GLN A 257 10.70 -20.77 19.61
CA GLN A 257 9.46 -20.06 19.95
C GLN A 257 9.75 -18.83 20.81
N ARG A 258 10.50 -19.01 21.90
CA ARG A 258 10.83 -17.92 22.82
C ARG A 258 11.61 -16.81 22.11
N GLU A 259 12.60 -17.18 21.32
CA GLU A 259 13.40 -16.20 20.60
C GLU A 259 12.57 -15.43 19.55
N PHE A 260 11.70 -16.14 18.85
CA PHE A 260 10.75 -15.50 17.93
C PHE A 260 9.84 -14.49 18.64
N GLU A 261 9.25 -14.88 19.78
CA GLU A 261 8.41 -14.01 20.61
C GLU A 261 9.17 -12.77 21.11
N GLU A 262 10.44 -12.94 21.54
CA GLU A 262 11.29 -11.82 21.96
C GLU A 262 11.53 -10.85 20.80
N GLN A 263 11.88 -11.34 19.62
CA GLN A 263 12.08 -10.50 18.43
C GLN A 263 10.79 -9.82 17.96
N VAL A 264 9.63 -10.46 18.05
CA VAL A 264 8.32 -9.84 17.78
C VAL A 264 8.03 -8.70 18.76
N LYS A 265 8.33 -8.88 20.05
CA LYS A 265 8.19 -7.82 21.07
C LYS A 265 9.15 -6.64 20.82
N GLU A 266 10.41 -6.92 20.45
CA GLU A 266 11.39 -5.88 20.07
C GLU A 266 10.94 -5.10 18.84
N ALA A 267 10.31 -5.76 17.87
CA ALA A 267 9.73 -5.13 16.68
C ALA A 267 8.48 -4.28 17.00
N LYS A 268 7.97 -4.31 18.25
CA LYS A 268 6.80 -3.56 18.72
C LYS A 268 5.56 -3.77 17.86
N LEU A 269 5.36 -5.00 17.38
CA LEU A 269 4.15 -5.36 16.65
C LEU A 269 2.95 -5.36 17.59
N PRO A 270 1.74 -4.98 17.11
CA PRO A 270 0.50 -5.10 17.88
C PRO A 270 0.22 -6.56 18.23
N GLU A 271 -0.55 -6.80 19.31
CA GLU A 271 -1.00 -8.15 19.69
C GLU A 271 -1.86 -8.81 18.60
N ALA A 272 -2.66 -8.01 17.90
CA ALA A 272 -3.44 -8.44 16.76
C ALA A 272 -3.23 -7.49 15.58
N VAL A 273 -3.01 -8.05 14.40
CA VAL A 273 -2.86 -7.33 13.14
C VAL A 273 -4.00 -7.73 12.22
N ALA A 274 -4.76 -6.74 11.76
CA ALA A 274 -5.79 -6.98 10.76
C ALA A 274 -5.19 -7.63 9.51
N ILE A 275 -5.87 -8.61 8.93
CA ILE A 275 -5.44 -9.26 7.69
C ILE A 275 -6.64 -9.51 6.79
N GLU A 276 -6.56 -9.02 5.55
CA GLU A 276 -7.58 -9.27 4.58
C GLU A 276 -7.41 -10.62 3.90
N LYS A 277 -8.51 -11.36 3.76
CA LYS A 277 -8.54 -12.71 3.17
C LYS A 277 -7.87 -12.77 1.79
N GLU A 278 -8.20 -11.82 0.91
CA GLU A 278 -7.61 -11.77 -0.44
C GLU A 278 -6.09 -11.57 -0.41
N TYR A 279 -5.61 -10.73 0.51
CA TYR A 279 -4.18 -10.51 0.67
C TYR A 279 -3.48 -11.75 1.21
N ALA A 280 -4.02 -12.39 2.26
CA ALA A 280 -3.46 -13.61 2.84
C ALA A 280 -3.38 -14.74 1.81
N GLN A 281 -4.47 -15.00 1.08
CA GLN A 281 -4.52 -16.00 0.02
C GLN A 281 -3.49 -15.72 -1.08
N LYS A 282 -3.33 -14.45 -1.48
CA LYS A 282 -2.34 -14.06 -2.48
C LYS A 282 -0.91 -14.21 -1.98
N ALA A 283 -0.64 -13.84 -0.73
CA ALA A 283 0.67 -13.97 -0.09
C ALA A 283 1.05 -15.44 0.16
N GLY A 284 0.05 -16.28 0.51
CA GLY A 284 0.23 -17.70 0.78
C GLY A 284 0.22 -18.61 -0.46
N ARG A 285 -0.21 -18.13 -1.63
CA ARG A 285 -0.45 -18.98 -2.82
C ARG A 285 0.80 -19.60 -3.42
N SER A 286 1.94 -18.94 -3.31
CA SER A 286 3.18 -19.44 -3.89
C SER A 286 4.40 -19.07 -3.06
N HIS A 287 5.42 -19.92 -3.14
CA HIS A 287 6.76 -19.62 -2.65
C HIS A 287 7.64 -19.19 -3.81
N LYS A 288 8.38 -18.11 -3.58
CA LYS A 288 9.46 -17.69 -4.46
C LYS A 288 10.75 -17.72 -3.66
N ILE A 289 11.67 -18.57 -4.08
CA ILE A 289 13.01 -18.68 -3.51
C ILE A 289 14.04 -18.21 -4.53
N LYS A 290 15.11 -17.62 -4.03
CA LYS A 290 16.26 -17.23 -4.83
C LYS A 290 17.51 -17.75 -4.17
N THR A 291 18.31 -18.53 -4.93
CA THR A 291 19.59 -19.03 -4.45
C THR A 291 20.66 -17.92 -4.49
N ASP A 292 21.73 -18.11 -3.75
CA ASP A 292 22.95 -17.30 -3.80
C ASP A 292 23.59 -17.27 -5.21
N THR A 293 23.42 -18.35 -5.96
CA THR A 293 23.86 -18.48 -7.36
C THR A 293 22.95 -17.78 -8.37
N GLY A 294 21.83 -17.17 -7.89
CA GLY A 294 20.91 -16.38 -8.72
C GLY A 294 19.77 -17.18 -9.37
N ILE A 295 19.61 -18.48 -9.06
CA ILE A 295 18.48 -19.28 -9.55
C ILE A 295 17.23 -18.85 -8.79
N GLU A 296 16.16 -18.52 -9.52
CA GLU A 296 14.84 -18.23 -8.94
C GLU A 296 13.87 -19.36 -9.26
N ILE A 297 13.22 -19.90 -8.22
CA ILE A 297 12.23 -20.95 -8.33
C ILE A 297 10.92 -20.44 -7.71
N THR A 298 9.81 -20.57 -8.43
CA THR A 298 8.47 -20.25 -7.93
C THR A 298 7.58 -21.47 -8.06
N PHE A 299 6.93 -21.86 -6.97
CA PHE A 299 6.08 -23.05 -6.92
C PHE A 299 4.90 -22.81 -5.97
N PRO A 300 3.76 -23.56 -6.13
CA PRO A 300 2.63 -23.51 -5.21
C PRO A 300 3.03 -23.85 -3.79
N SER A 301 2.45 -23.16 -2.79
CA SER A 301 2.81 -23.37 -1.38
C SER A 301 2.55 -24.81 -0.90
N GLU A 302 1.50 -25.47 -1.41
CA GLU A 302 1.14 -26.85 -1.12
C GLU A 302 2.24 -27.88 -1.46
N TYR A 303 3.21 -27.50 -2.29
CA TYR A 303 4.30 -28.41 -2.70
C TYR A 303 5.43 -28.48 -1.67
N ILE A 304 5.51 -27.56 -0.69
CA ILE A 304 6.56 -27.61 0.34
C ILE A 304 6.40 -28.83 1.24
N GLU A 305 5.18 -29.16 1.62
CA GLU A 305 4.89 -30.31 2.48
C GLU A 305 4.81 -31.63 1.68
N ASN A 306 4.83 -31.54 0.36
CA ASN A 306 4.70 -32.69 -0.51
C ASN A 306 6.04 -33.03 -1.19
N THR A 307 6.80 -33.92 -0.55
CA THR A 307 8.11 -34.41 -1.05
C THR A 307 8.04 -35.13 -2.39
N ASP A 308 6.83 -35.39 -2.91
CA ASP A 308 6.65 -35.96 -4.25
C ASP A 308 6.86 -34.94 -5.37
N PHE A 309 6.79 -33.63 -5.07
CA PHE A 309 6.99 -32.57 -6.06
C PHE A 309 8.28 -31.77 -5.86
N ILE A 310 8.59 -31.41 -4.60
CA ILE A 310 9.82 -30.67 -4.28
C ILE A 310 10.41 -31.20 -2.97
N GLN A 311 11.73 -31.36 -2.95
CA GLN A 311 12.46 -31.77 -1.76
C GLN A 311 13.67 -30.90 -1.52
N PHE A 312 13.83 -30.42 -0.29
CA PHE A 312 14.99 -29.68 0.19
C PHE A 312 15.89 -30.65 0.96
N ILE A 313 17.15 -30.78 0.55
CA ILE A 313 18.11 -31.74 1.09
C ILE A 313 19.28 -30.97 1.67
N ASN A 314 19.43 -31.00 2.99
CA ASN A 314 20.62 -30.47 3.66
C ASN A 314 21.80 -31.46 3.45
N ASN A 315 22.83 -31.01 2.78
CA ASN A 315 24.03 -31.81 2.55
C ASN A 315 24.97 -31.77 3.76
N PRO A 316 25.80 -32.80 3.97
CA PRO A 316 26.76 -32.83 5.08
C PRO A 316 27.82 -31.72 5.05
N ASP A 317 28.04 -31.11 3.91
CA ASP A 317 28.98 -29.99 3.71
C ASP A 317 28.38 -28.62 4.03
N GLY A 318 27.11 -28.58 4.49
CA GLY A 318 26.38 -27.35 4.81
C GLY A 318 25.68 -26.69 3.63
N THR A 319 25.74 -27.29 2.44
CA THR A 319 25.00 -26.81 1.26
C THR A 319 23.58 -27.36 1.24
N LEU A 320 22.66 -26.66 0.54
CA LEU A 320 21.28 -27.07 0.31
C LEU A 320 21.10 -27.51 -1.15
N SER A 321 20.55 -28.70 -1.36
CA SER A 321 20.11 -29.15 -2.69
C SER A 321 18.59 -29.08 -2.80
N ILE A 322 18.07 -28.73 -3.98
CA ILE A 322 16.66 -28.71 -4.29
C ILE A 322 16.40 -29.71 -5.40
N GLU A 323 15.55 -30.70 -5.11
CA GLU A 323 15.14 -31.72 -6.08
C GLU A 323 13.69 -31.48 -6.49
N LEU A 324 13.45 -31.34 -7.80
CA LEU A 324 12.12 -31.22 -8.39
C LEU A 324 11.74 -32.58 -9.00
N LYS A 325 10.62 -33.13 -8.57
CA LYS A 325 10.19 -34.49 -8.93
C LYS A 325 8.90 -34.48 -9.77
N ASN A 326 8.61 -35.60 -10.40
CA ASN A 326 7.39 -35.84 -11.17
C ASN A 326 7.11 -34.79 -12.28
N ILE A 327 8.18 -34.29 -12.91
CA ILE A 327 8.07 -33.32 -14.01
C ILE A 327 7.80 -34.06 -15.31
N GLY A 328 6.61 -33.89 -15.86
CA GLY A 328 6.23 -34.51 -17.13
C GLY A 328 6.80 -33.81 -18.36
N LYS A 329 7.02 -32.46 -18.28
CA LYS A 329 7.53 -31.66 -19.41
C LYS A 329 8.17 -30.36 -18.94
N ILE A 330 9.28 -29.98 -19.50
CA ILE A 330 9.92 -28.67 -19.34
C ILE A 330 9.74 -27.88 -20.65
N VAL A 331 9.28 -26.63 -20.54
CA VAL A 331 9.09 -25.73 -21.66
C VAL A 331 9.90 -24.47 -21.43
N ASN A 332 10.71 -24.09 -22.38
CA ASN A 332 11.39 -22.79 -22.37
C ASN A 332 10.38 -21.67 -22.67
N LYS A 333 10.39 -20.63 -21.85
CA LYS A 333 9.56 -19.43 -22.04
C LYS A 333 10.42 -18.27 -22.55
#